data_179f24109a89b64df95975846872b8b9
#
_entry.id   179f24109a89b64df95975846872b8b9
#
_cell.length_a   1.000
_cell.length_b   1.000
_cell.length_c   1.000
_cell.angle_alpha   90.00
_cell.angle_beta   90.00
_cell.angle_gamma   90.00
#
_symmetry.space_group_name_H-M   'P 1'
#
loop_
_entity.id
_entity.type
_entity.pdbx_description
1 polymer ?
#
loop_
_entity_poly.entity_id
_entity_poly.type
_entity_poly.pdbx_seq_one_letter_code
_entity_poly.pdbx_strand_id
1 'polypeptide(L)'
;MSIRRILVTGGAGFIGSHLCDRLIEDDVELLVIDNYYTGSLSNVSHLTDNKKFKIINHDVSDPFDTEVDEIFNLACPASPVHYQKDPVRTTKTSVQGAINMLELANRVGARILQASTSEVYGDPEVHPQTESYWGRVNPTGPRACYDEGKRCAETLFFDFYRQYLLEIKVARIFNTYGPKMNINDGRVISNIIVQALKGINITIYGDGKQSRSFCYISDMVDGLIGLMKTKKEIIGPVNLGNTNETTILELANMVIELTRSKSRISFVPLPEDDPTQRCPDTRLANKILDWQPKVSLEDGLIKTINYYRSVL
;
A
#
# COMPACT_ATOMS: atom_id res chain seq x y z
N MET A 1 23.25 6.14 -22.90
CA MET A 1 22.35 6.68 -21.88
C MET A 1 22.82 6.13 -20.53
N SER A 2 22.84 6.94 -19.47
CA SER A 2 23.15 6.45 -18.12
C SER A 2 22.07 5.47 -17.66
N ILE A 3 22.44 4.44 -16.92
CA ILE A 3 21.49 3.51 -16.30
C ILE A 3 20.65 4.31 -15.30
N ARG A 4 19.31 4.18 -15.36
CA ARG A 4 18.39 4.85 -14.42
C ARG A 4 18.50 4.22 -13.03
N ARG A 5 18.66 5.06 -12.02
CA ARG A 5 18.78 4.66 -10.59
C ARG A 5 17.48 4.94 -9.85
N ILE A 6 16.92 3.93 -9.22
CA ILE A 6 15.63 4.00 -8.52
C ILE A 6 15.82 3.67 -7.04
N LEU A 7 15.30 4.52 -6.16
CA LEU A 7 15.19 4.23 -4.72
C LEU A 7 13.76 3.79 -4.39
N VAL A 8 13.64 2.67 -3.68
CA VAL A 8 12.38 2.20 -3.10
C VAL A 8 12.51 2.16 -1.58
N THR A 9 11.77 3.02 -0.87
CA THR A 9 11.68 2.93 0.58
C THR A 9 10.60 1.92 0.98
N GLY A 10 10.84 1.11 2.01
CA GLY A 10 9.92 0.03 2.37
C GLY A 10 9.91 -1.12 1.35
N GLY A 11 11.00 -1.32 0.61
CA GLY A 11 11.05 -2.30 -0.48
C GLY A 11 11.05 -3.76 -0.03
N ALA A 12 11.33 -4.06 1.24
CA ALA A 12 11.17 -5.40 1.82
C ALA A 12 9.74 -5.66 2.35
N GLY A 13 8.84 -4.67 2.27
CA GLY A 13 7.43 -4.78 2.61
C GLY A 13 6.61 -5.47 1.53
N PHE A 14 5.29 -5.60 1.78
CA PHE A 14 4.36 -6.27 0.87
C PHE A 14 4.36 -5.64 -0.54
N ILE A 15 3.91 -4.39 -0.68
CA ILE A 15 3.83 -3.72 -1.98
C ILE A 15 5.23 -3.46 -2.54
N GLY A 16 6.16 -3.02 -1.68
CA GLY A 16 7.53 -2.68 -2.08
C GLY A 16 8.28 -3.85 -2.72
N SER A 17 8.13 -5.07 -2.20
CA SER A 17 8.82 -6.24 -2.75
C SER A 17 8.32 -6.65 -4.15
N HIS A 18 7.01 -6.53 -4.40
CA HIS A 18 6.46 -6.76 -5.73
C HIS A 18 6.84 -5.64 -6.71
N LEU A 19 6.93 -4.40 -6.22
CA LEU A 19 7.43 -3.29 -7.01
C LEU A 19 8.91 -3.52 -7.39
N CYS A 20 9.75 -3.98 -6.46
CA CYS A 20 11.14 -4.33 -6.73
C CYS A 20 11.25 -5.44 -7.78
N ASP A 21 10.45 -6.51 -7.66
CA ASP A 21 10.41 -7.61 -8.63
C ASP A 21 10.12 -7.07 -10.05
N ARG A 22 9.18 -6.13 -10.16
CA ARG A 22 8.77 -5.59 -11.46
C ARG A 22 9.76 -4.57 -12.03
N LEU A 23 10.38 -3.73 -11.17
CA LEU A 23 11.34 -2.72 -11.59
C LEU A 23 12.66 -3.33 -12.07
N ILE A 24 13.11 -4.42 -11.44
CA ILE A 24 14.38 -5.07 -11.79
C ILE A 24 14.36 -5.75 -13.17
N GLU A 25 13.17 -5.99 -13.72
CA GLU A 25 13.01 -6.49 -15.10
C GLU A 25 13.40 -5.43 -16.14
N ASP A 26 13.29 -4.12 -15.79
CA ASP A 26 13.79 -3.03 -16.59
C ASP A 26 15.33 -2.91 -16.39
N ASP A 27 16.02 -2.23 -17.31
CA ASP A 27 17.48 -1.97 -17.20
C ASP A 27 17.75 -0.80 -16.22
N VAL A 28 17.60 -1.06 -14.89
CA VAL A 28 17.74 -0.06 -13.82
C VAL A 28 18.70 -0.55 -12.73
N GLU A 29 19.32 0.39 -12.02
CA GLU A 29 19.94 0.14 -10.72
C GLU A 29 18.90 0.41 -9.62
N LEU A 30 18.61 -0.61 -8.82
CA LEU A 30 17.57 -0.58 -7.80
C LEU A 30 18.19 -0.57 -6.41
N LEU A 31 18.03 0.56 -5.71
CA LEU A 31 18.39 0.73 -4.32
C LEU A 31 17.14 0.61 -3.44
N VAL A 32 17.19 -0.20 -2.43
CA VAL A 32 16.12 -0.38 -1.45
C VAL A 32 16.60 0.05 -0.07
N ILE A 33 15.78 0.79 0.66
CA ILE A 33 15.96 1.01 2.10
C ILE A 33 14.74 0.50 2.86
N ASP A 34 14.99 -0.27 3.94
CA ASP A 34 13.96 -0.83 4.81
C ASP A 34 14.54 -1.08 6.20
N ASN A 35 13.79 -0.81 7.26
CA ASN A 35 14.21 -1.09 8.64
C ASN A 35 13.67 -2.42 9.16
N TYR A 36 12.98 -3.19 8.31
CA TYR A 36 12.35 -4.48 8.60
C TYR A 36 11.34 -4.46 9.76
N TYR A 37 10.74 -3.31 10.07
CA TYR A 37 9.73 -3.23 11.13
C TYR A 37 8.47 -4.04 10.80
N THR A 38 8.01 -3.98 9.53
CA THR A 38 6.90 -4.79 9.01
C THR A 38 7.30 -5.60 7.77
N GLY A 39 8.38 -5.22 7.11
CA GLY A 39 8.98 -5.92 5.99
C GLY A 39 9.82 -7.13 6.42
N SER A 40 10.21 -7.95 5.46
CA SER A 40 11.09 -9.09 5.66
C SER A 40 12.11 -9.20 4.53
N LEU A 41 13.37 -9.44 4.87
CA LEU A 41 14.41 -9.66 3.87
C LEU A 41 14.05 -10.84 2.95
N SER A 42 13.31 -11.85 3.45
CA SER A 42 12.87 -13.00 2.66
C SER A 42 12.02 -12.59 1.44
N ASN A 43 11.32 -11.44 1.49
CA ASN A 43 10.50 -10.97 0.38
C ASN A 43 11.32 -10.54 -0.85
N VAL A 44 12.60 -10.20 -0.67
CA VAL A 44 13.50 -9.70 -1.73
C VAL A 44 14.83 -10.45 -1.80
N SER A 45 15.03 -11.52 -0.99
CA SER A 45 16.28 -12.27 -0.93
C SER A 45 16.69 -12.87 -2.29
N HIS A 46 15.73 -13.24 -3.12
CA HIS A 46 15.97 -13.75 -4.48
C HIS A 46 16.56 -12.69 -5.44
N LEU A 47 16.54 -11.41 -5.07
CA LEU A 47 17.13 -10.32 -5.84
C LEU A 47 18.57 -10.00 -5.43
N THR A 48 19.04 -10.50 -4.28
CA THR A 48 20.34 -10.09 -3.69
C THR A 48 21.55 -10.49 -4.52
N ASP A 49 21.43 -11.52 -5.36
CA ASP A 49 22.50 -11.94 -6.28
C ASP A 49 22.56 -11.08 -7.56
N ASN A 50 21.56 -10.25 -7.80
CA ASN A 50 21.56 -9.34 -8.93
C ASN A 50 22.46 -8.12 -8.64
N LYS A 51 23.51 -7.92 -9.45
CA LYS A 51 24.48 -6.81 -9.28
C LYS A 51 23.85 -5.41 -9.35
N LYS A 52 22.66 -5.27 -9.93
CA LYS A 52 21.90 -4.01 -10.02
C LYS A 52 20.96 -3.81 -8.85
N PHE A 53 20.83 -4.77 -7.93
CA PHE A 53 20.01 -4.68 -6.74
C PHE A 53 20.86 -4.46 -5.49
N LYS A 54 20.50 -3.48 -4.68
CA LYS A 54 21.13 -3.24 -3.38
C LYS A 54 20.04 -2.96 -2.34
N ILE A 55 20.14 -3.60 -1.18
CA ILE A 55 19.26 -3.30 -0.03
C ILE A 55 20.10 -2.85 1.16
N ILE A 56 19.64 -1.80 1.84
CA ILE A 56 20.28 -1.20 3.02
C ILE A 56 19.27 -1.21 4.16
N ASN A 57 19.68 -1.69 5.33
CA ASN A 57 18.91 -1.53 6.55
C ASN A 57 18.98 -0.07 7.00
N HIS A 58 17.88 0.67 6.85
CA HIS A 58 17.79 2.08 7.20
C HIS A 58 16.37 2.49 7.56
N ASP A 59 16.20 3.34 8.57
CA ASP A 59 14.92 3.94 8.92
C ASP A 59 14.76 5.27 8.17
N VAL A 60 13.66 5.41 7.42
CA VAL A 60 13.40 6.64 6.64
C VAL A 60 13.20 7.88 7.49
N SER A 61 12.96 7.72 8.81
CA SER A 61 12.93 8.85 9.76
C SER A 61 14.30 9.48 9.98
N ASP A 62 15.37 8.78 9.62
CA ASP A 62 16.74 9.30 9.65
C ASP A 62 17.14 9.81 8.26
N PRO A 63 17.98 10.85 8.16
CA PRO A 63 18.47 11.37 6.89
C PRO A 63 19.19 10.28 6.08
N PHE A 64 18.96 10.29 4.77
CA PHE A 64 19.61 9.37 3.84
C PHE A 64 20.14 10.13 2.63
N ASP A 65 21.37 9.79 2.22
CA ASP A 65 22.05 10.46 1.10
C ASP A 65 22.44 9.46 0.02
N THR A 66 22.03 9.74 -1.22
CA THR A 66 22.34 8.93 -2.39
C THR A 66 22.00 9.70 -3.67
N GLU A 67 22.55 9.28 -4.80
CA GLU A 67 22.22 9.80 -6.12
C GLU A 67 21.23 8.88 -6.82
N VAL A 68 20.03 9.39 -7.13
CA VAL A 68 18.96 8.62 -7.80
C VAL A 68 18.16 9.51 -8.74
N ASP A 69 17.48 8.88 -9.69
CA ASP A 69 16.64 9.55 -10.68
C ASP A 69 15.15 9.51 -10.30
N GLU A 70 14.75 8.43 -9.57
CA GLU A 70 13.35 8.23 -9.14
C GLU A 70 13.31 7.69 -7.72
N ILE A 71 12.30 8.11 -6.94
CA ILE A 71 12.04 7.62 -5.57
C ILE A 71 10.60 7.13 -5.47
N PHE A 72 10.41 5.87 -5.07
CA PHE A 72 9.11 5.35 -4.63
C PHE A 72 9.10 5.35 -3.09
N ASN A 73 8.39 6.29 -2.48
CA ASN A 73 8.29 6.43 -1.02
C ASN A 73 7.12 5.61 -0.48
N LEU A 74 7.39 4.32 -0.12
CA LEU A 74 6.39 3.39 0.37
C LEU A 74 6.52 3.07 1.87
N ALA A 75 7.64 3.42 2.50
CA ALA A 75 7.92 3.06 3.89
C ALA A 75 6.91 3.66 4.87
N CYS A 76 6.05 2.82 5.43
CA CYS A 76 5.18 3.12 6.57
C CYS A 76 4.51 1.84 7.06
N PRO A 77 4.34 1.60 8.38
CA PRO A 77 3.42 0.59 8.86
C PRO A 77 2.01 0.89 8.38
N ALA A 78 1.36 -0.05 7.68
CA ALA A 78 0.12 0.22 6.96
C ALA A 78 -1.07 -0.66 7.40
N SER A 79 -0.91 -1.48 8.42
CA SER A 79 -2.01 -2.25 9.00
C SER A 79 -2.30 -1.83 10.44
N PRO A 80 -3.57 -1.89 10.89
CA PRO A 80 -3.96 -1.46 12.26
C PRO A 80 -3.13 -2.09 13.36
N VAL A 81 -2.87 -3.40 13.27
CA VAL A 81 -2.07 -4.15 14.27
C VAL A 81 -0.65 -3.57 14.41
N HIS A 82 -0.05 -3.11 13.32
CA HIS A 82 1.31 -2.60 13.32
C HIS A 82 1.38 -1.11 13.63
N TYR A 83 0.55 -0.27 13.02
CA TYR A 83 0.65 1.18 13.22
C TYR A 83 0.12 1.62 14.60
N GLN A 84 -0.82 0.87 15.22
CA GLN A 84 -1.31 1.15 16.57
C GLN A 84 -0.36 0.62 17.66
N LYS A 85 0.53 -0.33 17.35
CA LYS A 85 1.50 -0.85 18.31
C LYS A 85 2.52 0.21 18.72
N ASP A 86 2.94 1.07 17.80
CA ASP A 86 3.81 2.21 18.05
C ASP A 86 3.32 3.42 17.23
N PRO A 87 2.29 4.14 17.72
CA PRO A 87 1.66 5.21 16.97
C PRO A 87 2.58 6.41 16.75
N VAL A 88 3.45 6.72 17.72
CA VAL A 88 4.42 7.82 17.61
C VAL A 88 5.43 7.53 16.49
N ARG A 89 5.95 6.31 16.43
CA ARG A 89 6.84 5.89 15.35
C ARG A 89 6.14 5.93 14.00
N THR A 90 4.89 5.49 13.93
CA THR A 90 4.10 5.53 12.69
C THR A 90 3.96 6.96 12.16
N THR A 91 3.62 7.91 13.02
CA THR A 91 3.54 9.33 12.67
C THR A 91 4.89 9.86 12.21
N LYS A 92 5.98 9.58 12.94
CA LYS A 92 7.34 9.97 12.53
C LYS A 92 7.73 9.39 11.17
N THR A 93 7.49 8.11 10.93
CA THR A 93 7.80 7.47 9.65
C THR A 93 7.03 8.15 8.50
N SER A 94 5.75 8.46 8.69
CA SER A 94 4.93 9.13 7.67
C SER A 94 5.38 10.56 7.39
N VAL A 95 5.68 11.33 8.43
CA VAL A 95 5.96 12.78 8.31
C VAL A 95 7.45 13.05 8.10
N GLN A 96 8.30 12.60 9.02
CA GLN A 96 9.75 12.82 8.91
C GLN A 96 10.34 12.04 7.74
N GLY A 97 9.88 10.81 7.51
CA GLY A 97 10.29 10.02 6.33
C GLY A 97 9.91 10.70 5.02
N ALA A 98 8.72 11.32 4.94
CA ALA A 98 8.34 12.11 3.77
C ALA A 98 9.24 13.34 3.58
N ILE A 99 9.54 14.08 4.66
CA ILE A 99 10.45 15.23 4.61
C ILE A 99 11.83 14.82 4.10
N ASN A 100 12.44 13.78 4.68
CA ASN A 100 13.78 13.32 4.31
C ASN A 100 13.83 12.90 2.83
N MET A 101 12.82 12.20 2.34
CA MET A 101 12.77 11.77 0.93
C MET A 101 12.48 12.91 -0.05
N LEU A 102 11.68 13.92 0.35
CA LEU A 102 11.44 15.12 -0.42
C LEU A 102 12.69 16.02 -0.51
N GLU A 103 13.42 16.16 0.59
CA GLU A 103 14.70 16.91 0.63
C GLU A 103 15.76 16.20 -0.23
N LEU A 104 15.86 14.87 -0.15
CA LEU A 104 16.71 14.09 -1.03
C LEU A 104 16.32 14.31 -2.50
N ALA A 105 15.05 14.12 -2.85
CA ALA A 105 14.56 14.29 -4.22
C ALA A 105 14.85 15.70 -4.76
N ASN A 106 14.59 16.73 -3.95
CA ASN A 106 14.84 18.12 -4.34
C ASN A 106 16.34 18.41 -4.55
N ARG A 107 17.22 17.85 -3.72
CA ARG A 107 18.66 18.03 -3.83
C ARG A 107 19.24 17.39 -5.10
N VAL A 108 18.81 16.17 -5.44
CA VAL A 108 19.36 15.43 -6.59
C VAL A 108 18.55 15.62 -7.88
N GLY A 109 17.42 16.34 -7.81
CA GLY A 109 16.52 16.54 -8.97
C GLY A 109 15.74 15.29 -9.36
N ALA A 110 15.52 14.36 -8.41
CA ALA A 110 14.78 13.13 -8.66
C ALA A 110 13.27 13.37 -8.68
N ARG A 111 12.54 12.58 -9.50
CA ARG A 111 11.09 12.45 -9.41
C ARG A 111 10.72 11.58 -8.21
N ILE A 112 9.67 11.96 -7.45
CA ILE A 112 9.28 11.20 -6.27
C ILE A 112 7.79 10.87 -6.27
N LEU A 113 7.45 9.58 -5.95
CA LEU A 113 6.09 9.11 -5.76
C LEU A 113 5.83 8.80 -4.29
N GLN A 114 4.75 9.38 -3.73
CA GLN A 114 4.21 9.06 -2.41
C GLN A 114 3.17 7.96 -2.51
N ALA A 115 3.40 6.86 -1.80
CA ALA A 115 2.36 5.92 -1.48
C ALA A 115 1.48 6.50 -0.35
N SER A 116 0.43 7.21 -0.75
CA SER A 116 -0.66 7.61 0.12
C SER A 116 -1.68 6.47 0.24
N THR A 117 -2.84 6.73 0.81
CA THR A 117 -3.79 5.70 1.19
C THR A 117 -5.23 6.20 1.06
N SER A 118 -6.17 5.28 0.90
CA SER A 118 -7.60 5.58 1.03
C SER A 118 -8.00 6.03 2.44
N GLU A 119 -7.16 5.79 3.45
CA GLU A 119 -7.42 6.22 4.82
C GLU A 119 -7.44 7.75 4.99
N VAL A 120 -6.86 8.51 4.04
CA VAL A 120 -6.99 9.98 4.00
C VAL A 120 -8.43 10.46 3.87
N TYR A 121 -9.33 9.59 3.43
CA TYR A 121 -10.76 9.85 3.33
C TYR A 121 -11.52 9.62 4.65
N GLY A 122 -10.93 8.94 5.64
CA GLY A 122 -11.56 8.62 6.92
C GLY A 122 -12.77 7.70 6.77
N ASP A 123 -13.84 7.96 7.52
CA ASP A 123 -15.17 7.38 7.33
C ASP A 123 -15.95 8.23 6.32
N PRO A 124 -16.00 7.83 5.03
CA PRO A 124 -16.40 8.75 3.96
C PRO A 124 -17.90 8.93 3.87
N GLU A 125 -18.33 10.18 3.63
CA GLU A 125 -19.71 10.55 3.29
C GLU A 125 -19.97 10.50 1.79
N VAL A 126 -18.93 10.34 0.97
CA VAL A 126 -18.98 10.25 -0.51
C VAL A 126 -18.64 8.83 -0.94
N HIS A 127 -19.48 8.26 -1.79
CA HIS A 127 -19.32 6.90 -2.31
C HIS A 127 -19.65 6.82 -3.81
N PRO A 128 -18.78 6.28 -4.69
CA PRO A 128 -17.35 5.98 -4.42
C PRO A 128 -16.53 7.24 -4.14
N GLN A 129 -15.37 7.08 -3.45
CA GLN A 129 -14.52 8.20 -3.07
C GLN A 129 -13.78 8.75 -4.30
N THR A 130 -13.98 10.04 -4.59
CA THR A 130 -13.27 10.79 -5.64
C THR A 130 -12.06 11.51 -5.06
N GLU A 131 -11.06 11.83 -5.88
CA GLU A 131 -9.86 12.52 -5.42
C GLU A 131 -10.13 13.95 -4.92
N SER A 132 -11.21 14.58 -5.36
CA SER A 132 -11.65 15.91 -4.90
C SER A 132 -12.31 15.91 -3.52
N TYR A 133 -12.66 14.73 -2.98
CA TYR A 133 -13.23 14.63 -1.64
C TYR A 133 -12.13 14.77 -0.58
N TRP A 134 -12.28 15.71 0.34
CA TRP A 134 -11.26 16.04 1.35
C TRP A 134 -11.21 15.06 2.53
N GLY A 135 -12.23 14.22 2.67
CA GLY A 135 -12.29 13.21 3.71
C GLY A 135 -12.89 13.70 5.04
N ARG A 136 -13.15 12.71 5.91
CA ARG A 136 -13.66 12.89 7.27
C ARG A 136 -12.86 11.98 8.21
N VAL A 137 -11.68 12.44 8.59
CA VAL A 137 -10.77 11.72 9.50
C VAL A 137 -11.04 12.15 10.94
N ASN A 138 -11.00 11.18 11.87
CA ASN A 138 -10.97 11.45 13.30
C ASN A 138 -9.52 11.77 13.74
N PRO A 139 -9.13 13.05 13.98
CA PRO A 139 -7.73 13.42 14.21
C PRO A 139 -7.20 12.99 15.58
N THR A 140 -8.06 12.52 16.48
CA THR A 140 -7.68 12.10 17.85
C THR A 140 -7.98 10.63 18.10
N GLY A 141 -8.51 9.92 17.12
CA GLY A 141 -8.84 8.49 17.22
C GLY A 141 -7.60 7.58 17.16
N PRO A 142 -7.76 6.29 17.45
CA PRO A 142 -6.65 5.34 17.50
C PRO A 142 -5.98 5.10 16.13
N ARG A 143 -6.62 5.50 15.03
CA ARG A 143 -6.09 5.41 13.66
C ARG A 143 -5.37 6.67 13.20
N ALA A 144 -5.52 7.80 13.92
CA ALA A 144 -5.01 9.12 13.54
C ALA A 144 -3.50 9.14 13.25
N CYS A 145 -2.70 8.34 13.95
CA CYS A 145 -1.26 8.25 13.71
C CYS A 145 -0.90 7.85 12.27
N TYR A 146 -1.73 7.03 11.63
CA TYR A 146 -1.57 6.64 10.24
C TYR A 146 -2.31 7.60 9.30
N ASP A 147 -3.60 7.85 9.57
CA ASP A 147 -4.49 8.61 8.70
C ASP A 147 -4.00 10.06 8.55
N GLU A 148 -3.78 10.77 9.66
CA GLU A 148 -3.26 12.15 9.66
C GLU A 148 -1.77 12.19 9.26
N GLY A 149 -0.98 11.17 9.61
CA GLY A 149 0.40 11.06 9.14
C GLY A 149 0.49 11.05 7.62
N LYS A 150 -0.40 10.29 6.95
CA LYS A 150 -0.47 10.24 5.47
C LYS A 150 -1.06 11.51 4.87
N ARG A 151 -2.06 12.15 5.51
CA ARG A 151 -2.57 13.46 5.09
C ARG A 151 -1.50 14.54 5.15
N CYS A 152 -0.73 14.58 6.25
CA CYS A 152 0.42 15.48 6.39
C CYS A 152 1.48 15.23 5.31
N ALA A 153 1.79 13.96 5.01
CA ALA A 153 2.72 13.62 3.92
C ALA A 153 2.22 14.13 2.56
N GLU A 154 0.91 13.98 2.23
CA GLU A 154 0.36 14.58 1.01
C GLU A 154 0.56 16.10 1.00
N THR A 155 0.25 16.80 2.10
CA THR A 155 0.44 18.26 2.22
C THR A 155 1.89 18.65 1.92
N LEU A 156 2.87 17.97 2.52
CA LEU A 156 4.30 18.21 2.29
C LEU A 156 4.67 18.02 0.81
N PHE A 157 4.19 16.97 0.16
CA PHE A 157 4.44 16.73 -1.27
C PHE A 157 3.94 17.90 -2.12
N PHE A 158 2.71 18.35 -1.92
CA PHE A 158 2.16 19.49 -2.65
C PHE A 158 2.86 20.82 -2.31
N ASP A 159 3.35 21.00 -1.07
CA ASP A 159 4.12 22.20 -0.68
C ASP A 159 5.49 22.21 -1.37
N PHE A 160 6.20 21.10 -1.42
CA PHE A 160 7.46 20.98 -2.17
C PHE A 160 7.25 21.23 -3.67
N TYR A 161 6.16 20.74 -4.25
CA TYR A 161 5.81 21.07 -5.63
C TYR A 161 5.57 22.56 -5.82
N ARG A 162 4.78 23.21 -4.96
CA ARG A 162 4.46 24.64 -5.07
C ARG A 162 5.68 25.54 -4.86
N GLN A 163 6.55 25.17 -3.91
CA GLN A 163 7.70 26.00 -3.50
C GLN A 163 8.94 25.75 -4.35
N TYR A 164 9.21 24.50 -4.73
CA TYR A 164 10.46 24.12 -5.38
C TYR A 164 10.27 23.59 -6.79
N LEU A 165 9.03 23.45 -7.27
CA LEU A 165 8.68 22.82 -8.55
C LEU A 165 9.18 21.37 -8.66
N LEU A 166 9.33 20.71 -7.51
CA LEU A 166 9.74 19.30 -7.44
C LEU A 166 8.75 18.43 -8.19
N GLU A 167 9.24 17.50 -9.00
CA GLU A 167 8.38 16.57 -9.73
C GLU A 167 7.85 15.47 -8.81
N ILE A 168 6.62 15.65 -8.33
CA ILE A 168 5.95 14.73 -7.42
C ILE A 168 4.89 13.89 -8.11
N LYS A 169 4.56 12.73 -7.50
CA LYS A 169 3.40 11.89 -7.80
C LYS A 169 2.76 11.48 -6.48
N VAL A 170 1.43 11.49 -6.39
CA VAL A 170 0.71 11.04 -5.19
C VAL A 170 -0.30 9.98 -5.58
N ALA A 171 -0.14 8.75 -5.07
CA ALA A 171 -1.03 7.63 -5.27
C ALA A 171 -1.82 7.34 -3.99
N ARG A 172 -3.15 7.43 -4.02
CA ARG A 172 -4.03 6.97 -2.94
C ARG A 172 -4.38 5.50 -3.15
N ILE A 173 -3.66 4.64 -2.43
CA ILE A 173 -3.77 3.19 -2.53
C ILE A 173 -4.98 2.72 -1.73
N PHE A 174 -5.89 1.99 -2.38
CA PHE A 174 -7.00 1.30 -1.75
C PHE A 174 -6.61 -0.13 -1.35
N ASN A 175 -7.52 -0.85 -0.68
CA ASN A 175 -7.22 -2.18 -0.14
C ASN A 175 -6.54 -3.07 -1.18
N THR A 176 -5.31 -3.44 -0.91
CA THR A 176 -4.47 -4.28 -1.77
C THR A 176 -4.18 -5.59 -1.08
N TYR A 177 -4.18 -6.70 -1.84
CA TYR A 177 -3.92 -8.05 -1.33
C TYR A 177 -3.09 -8.86 -2.33
N GLY A 178 -2.45 -9.91 -1.84
CA GLY A 178 -1.64 -10.81 -2.68
C GLY A 178 -0.61 -11.61 -1.89
N PRO A 179 0.24 -12.39 -2.59
CA PRO A 179 1.41 -13.05 -2.01
C PRO A 179 2.35 -12.07 -1.29
N LYS A 180 3.23 -12.58 -0.41
CA LYS A 180 4.16 -11.81 0.43
C LYS A 180 3.51 -10.85 1.44
N MET A 181 2.16 -10.77 1.52
CA MET A 181 1.48 -10.11 2.62
C MET A 181 1.70 -10.92 3.91
N ASN A 182 2.03 -10.23 5.01
CA ASN A 182 2.36 -10.89 6.27
C ASN A 182 1.16 -11.72 6.77
N ILE A 183 1.42 -12.95 7.21
CA ILE A 183 0.37 -13.85 7.76
C ILE A 183 -0.31 -13.27 9.01
N ASN A 184 0.38 -12.39 9.73
CA ASN A 184 -0.11 -11.68 10.92
C ASN A 184 -0.41 -10.21 10.59
N ASP A 185 -0.70 -9.87 9.33
CA ASP A 185 -0.99 -8.51 8.90
C ASP A 185 -2.22 -7.90 9.62
N GLY A 186 -3.21 -8.72 9.95
CA GLY A 186 -4.40 -8.29 10.68
C GLY A 186 -5.51 -7.70 9.80
N ARG A 187 -5.27 -7.45 8.51
CA ARG A 187 -6.33 -7.04 7.58
C ARG A 187 -7.23 -8.20 7.18
N VAL A 188 -8.42 -7.88 6.70
CA VAL A 188 -9.51 -8.85 6.53
C VAL A 188 -9.14 -10.05 5.65
N ILE A 189 -8.54 -9.85 4.47
CA ILE A 189 -8.19 -10.98 3.56
C ILE A 189 -7.16 -11.90 4.20
N SER A 190 -6.07 -11.36 4.78
CA SER A 190 -5.04 -12.16 5.43
C SER A 190 -5.62 -12.97 6.61
N ASN A 191 -6.44 -12.34 7.45
CA ASN A 191 -7.06 -13.00 8.59
C ASN A 191 -7.97 -14.16 8.15
N ILE A 192 -8.88 -13.90 7.21
CA ILE A 192 -9.84 -14.92 6.73
C ILE A 192 -9.08 -16.10 6.11
N ILE A 193 -8.08 -15.85 5.25
CA ILE A 193 -7.32 -16.94 4.60
C ILE A 193 -6.55 -17.76 5.64
N VAL A 194 -5.84 -17.10 6.56
CA VAL A 194 -5.05 -17.78 7.60
C VAL A 194 -5.96 -18.61 8.52
N GLN A 195 -7.11 -18.07 8.94
CA GLN A 195 -8.07 -18.78 9.76
C GLN A 195 -8.65 -19.99 9.03
N ALA A 196 -9.03 -19.83 7.75
CA ALA A 196 -9.53 -20.93 6.94
C ALA A 196 -8.51 -22.05 6.74
N LEU A 197 -7.25 -21.71 6.47
CA LEU A 197 -6.16 -22.69 6.27
C LEU A 197 -5.80 -23.42 7.57
N LYS A 198 -5.90 -22.75 8.72
CA LYS A 198 -5.68 -23.36 10.05
C LYS A 198 -6.89 -24.14 10.58
N GLY A 199 -8.03 -24.10 9.88
CA GLY A 199 -9.25 -24.79 10.32
C GLY A 199 -9.87 -24.23 11.60
N ILE A 200 -9.54 -22.98 11.95
CA ILE A 200 -10.14 -22.26 13.09
C ILE A 200 -11.31 -21.39 12.64
N ASN A 201 -12.16 -20.94 13.55
CA ASN A 201 -13.30 -20.10 13.20
C ASN A 201 -12.85 -18.80 12.53
N ILE A 202 -13.56 -18.45 11.44
CA ILE A 202 -13.35 -17.18 10.73
C ILE A 202 -14.10 -16.08 11.47
N THR A 203 -13.34 -15.09 11.91
CA THR A 203 -13.88 -13.95 12.65
C THR A 203 -14.35 -12.86 11.69
N ILE A 204 -15.62 -12.49 11.77
CA ILE A 204 -16.22 -11.36 11.07
C ILE A 204 -16.62 -10.30 12.08
N TYR A 205 -16.17 -9.08 11.88
CA TYR A 205 -16.56 -7.93 12.68
C TYR A 205 -17.93 -7.40 12.21
N GLY A 206 -18.82 -7.07 13.15
CA GLY A 206 -20.19 -6.65 12.84
C GLY A 206 -21.04 -7.79 12.27
N ASP A 207 -21.96 -7.47 11.34
CA ASP A 207 -22.85 -8.43 10.68
C ASP A 207 -22.31 -8.96 9.33
N GLY A 208 -21.13 -8.51 8.93
CA GLY A 208 -20.47 -8.90 7.67
C GLY A 208 -21.04 -8.27 6.40
N LYS A 209 -22.02 -7.34 6.51
CA LYS A 209 -22.61 -6.65 5.36
C LYS A 209 -21.81 -5.46 4.88
N GLN A 210 -20.82 -4.99 5.68
CA GLN A 210 -19.91 -3.93 5.24
C GLN A 210 -19.18 -4.38 3.97
N SER A 211 -19.17 -3.49 2.96
CA SER A 211 -18.53 -3.75 1.67
C SER A 211 -17.10 -3.20 1.60
N ARG A 212 -16.26 -3.87 0.87
CA ARG A 212 -14.90 -3.43 0.51
C ARG A 212 -14.62 -3.81 -0.93
N SER A 213 -13.77 -3.02 -1.57
CA SER A 213 -13.18 -3.40 -2.85
C SER A 213 -11.71 -3.80 -2.64
N PHE A 214 -11.25 -4.78 -3.39
CA PHE A 214 -9.90 -5.33 -3.22
C PHE A 214 -9.16 -5.34 -4.56
N CYS A 215 -7.98 -4.72 -4.58
CA CYS A 215 -7.09 -4.69 -5.73
C CYS A 215 -5.98 -5.73 -5.57
N TYR A 216 -5.78 -6.56 -6.59
CA TYR A 216 -4.68 -7.51 -6.55
C TYR A 216 -3.33 -6.82 -6.75
N ILE A 217 -2.30 -7.34 -6.11
CA ILE A 217 -0.99 -6.68 -6.00
C ILE A 217 -0.35 -6.35 -7.36
N SER A 218 -0.49 -7.20 -8.38
CA SER A 218 0.09 -6.90 -9.70
C SER A 218 -0.54 -5.67 -10.33
N ASP A 219 -1.87 -5.53 -10.24
CA ASP A 219 -2.58 -4.37 -10.78
C ASP A 219 -2.18 -3.09 -10.04
N MET A 220 -2.00 -3.16 -8.71
CA MET A 220 -1.52 -2.04 -7.91
C MET A 220 -0.11 -1.59 -8.33
N VAL A 221 0.82 -2.54 -8.52
CA VAL A 221 2.19 -2.25 -8.96
C VAL A 221 2.20 -1.62 -10.35
N ASP A 222 1.39 -2.14 -11.28
CA ASP A 222 1.25 -1.56 -12.63
C ASP A 222 0.73 -0.11 -12.56
N GLY A 223 -0.24 0.17 -11.66
CA GLY A 223 -0.74 1.52 -11.42
C GLY A 223 0.32 2.48 -10.87
N LEU A 224 1.12 2.05 -9.89
CA LEU A 224 2.21 2.85 -9.31
C LEU A 224 3.28 3.17 -10.34
N ILE A 225 3.72 2.18 -11.13
CA ILE A 225 4.70 2.37 -12.20
C ILE A 225 4.12 3.26 -13.31
N GLY A 226 2.86 3.04 -13.68
CA GLY A 226 2.16 3.88 -14.65
C GLY A 226 2.14 5.35 -14.22
N LEU A 227 1.79 5.62 -12.96
CA LEU A 227 1.76 6.98 -12.41
C LEU A 227 3.17 7.61 -12.37
N MET A 228 4.19 6.86 -11.96
CA MET A 228 5.58 7.33 -11.96
C MET A 228 6.03 7.76 -13.37
N LYS A 229 5.64 7.04 -14.42
CA LYS A 229 6.00 7.30 -15.81
C LYS A 229 5.22 8.43 -16.47
N THR A 230 4.24 9.04 -15.81
CA THR A 230 3.44 10.15 -16.38
C THR A 230 4.27 11.42 -16.55
N LYS A 231 3.74 12.35 -17.36
CA LYS A 231 4.33 13.69 -17.53
C LYS A 231 4.36 14.44 -16.18
N LYS A 232 5.28 15.40 -16.05
CA LYS A 232 5.48 16.17 -14.81
C LYS A 232 4.24 16.94 -14.34
N GLU A 233 3.35 17.30 -15.23
CA GLU A 233 2.10 18.01 -14.93
C GLU A 233 1.08 17.14 -14.20
N ILE A 234 1.22 15.82 -14.29
CA ILE A 234 0.36 14.87 -13.58
C ILE A 234 0.97 14.60 -12.21
N ILE A 235 0.53 15.33 -11.21
CA ILE A 235 1.05 15.26 -9.82
C ILE A 235 0.18 14.41 -8.88
N GLY A 236 -1.09 14.18 -9.24
CA GLY A 236 -2.08 13.51 -8.40
C GLY A 236 -2.87 14.50 -7.50
N PRO A 237 -3.54 14.01 -6.41
CA PRO A 237 -3.59 12.60 -6.06
C PRO A 237 -4.35 11.76 -7.10
N VAL A 238 -4.02 10.47 -7.19
CA VAL A 238 -4.70 9.50 -8.07
C VAL A 238 -5.12 8.29 -7.24
N ASN A 239 -6.40 7.95 -7.28
CA ASN A 239 -6.91 6.74 -6.65
C ASN A 239 -6.49 5.50 -7.46
N LEU A 240 -5.84 4.55 -6.78
CA LEU A 240 -5.51 3.24 -7.32
C LEU A 240 -6.22 2.16 -6.49
N GLY A 241 -7.06 1.37 -7.13
CA GLY A 241 -7.85 0.34 -6.47
C GLY A 241 -8.82 -0.36 -7.41
N ASN A 242 -9.63 -1.25 -6.87
CA ASN A 242 -10.69 -1.94 -7.60
C ASN A 242 -12.04 -1.31 -7.26
N THR A 243 -12.94 -1.20 -8.23
CA THR A 243 -14.30 -0.67 -8.06
C THR A 243 -15.34 -1.74 -7.75
N ASN A 244 -14.97 -3.03 -7.90
CA ASN A 244 -15.88 -4.14 -7.60
C ASN A 244 -15.93 -4.37 -6.09
N GLU A 245 -17.07 -4.10 -5.50
CA GLU A 245 -17.30 -4.30 -4.07
C GLU A 245 -17.76 -5.72 -3.79
N THR A 246 -17.36 -6.24 -2.65
CA THR A 246 -17.87 -7.50 -2.07
C THR A 246 -18.08 -7.30 -0.57
N THR A 247 -19.08 -7.95 -0.01
CA THR A 247 -19.29 -7.94 1.43
C THR A 247 -18.24 -8.83 2.12
N ILE A 248 -17.97 -8.54 3.39
CA ILE A 248 -17.03 -9.37 4.18
C ILE A 248 -17.55 -10.80 4.32
N LEU A 249 -18.87 -10.96 4.41
CA LEU A 249 -19.49 -12.28 4.46
C LEU A 249 -19.33 -13.08 3.16
N GLU A 250 -19.52 -12.44 1.99
CA GLU A 250 -19.27 -13.08 0.68
C GLU A 250 -17.81 -13.47 0.51
N LEU A 251 -16.88 -12.57 0.90
CA LEU A 251 -15.45 -12.85 0.90
C LEU A 251 -15.10 -14.08 1.77
N ALA A 252 -15.65 -14.17 2.97
CA ALA A 252 -15.41 -15.30 3.88
C ALA A 252 -15.91 -16.62 3.28
N ASN A 253 -17.11 -16.62 2.70
CA ASN A 253 -17.68 -17.81 2.05
C ASN A 253 -16.84 -18.24 0.84
N MET A 254 -16.40 -17.30 0.00
CA MET A 254 -15.51 -17.57 -1.15
C MET A 254 -14.19 -18.21 -0.68
N VAL A 255 -13.57 -17.70 0.40
CA VAL A 255 -12.33 -18.27 0.93
C VAL A 255 -12.57 -19.67 1.52
N ILE A 256 -13.69 -19.92 2.21
CA ILE A 256 -14.04 -21.26 2.73
C ILE A 256 -14.13 -22.25 1.56
N GLU A 257 -14.80 -21.87 0.47
CA GLU A 257 -14.96 -22.71 -0.73
C GLU A 257 -13.60 -22.99 -1.39
N LEU A 258 -12.81 -21.96 -1.68
CA LEU A 258 -11.50 -22.08 -2.34
C LEU A 258 -10.47 -22.88 -1.51
N THR A 259 -10.56 -22.78 -0.17
CA THR A 259 -9.67 -23.54 0.72
C THR A 259 -10.20 -24.93 1.04
N ARG A 260 -11.49 -25.21 0.76
CA ARG A 260 -12.23 -26.39 1.22
C ARG A 260 -12.19 -26.53 2.75
N SER A 261 -12.19 -25.40 3.46
CA SER A 261 -12.09 -25.36 4.90
C SER A 261 -13.40 -25.81 5.57
N LYS A 262 -13.27 -26.40 6.76
CA LYS A 262 -14.42 -26.71 7.65
C LYS A 262 -14.64 -25.62 8.69
N SER A 263 -13.95 -24.49 8.57
CA SER A 263 -14.08 -23.33 9.47
C SER A 263 -15.51 -22.81 9.49
N ARG A 264 -15.98 -22.42 10.67
CA ARG A 264 -17.27 -21.76 10.86
C ARG A 264 -17.06 -20.26 10.97
N ILE A 265 -18.04 -19.47 10.54
CA ILE A 265 -18.04 -18.03 10.72
C ILE A 265 -18.50 -17.69 12.14
N SER A 266 -17.78 -16.81 12.82
CA SER A 266 -18.15 -16.23 14.09
C SER A 266 -18.15 -14.71 14.01
N PHE A 267 -19.19 -14.08 14.57
CA PHE A 267 -19.36 -12.62 14.55
C PHE A 267 -18.88 -12.03 15.85
N VAL A 268 -18.17 -10.89 15.77
CA VAL A 268 -17.67 -10.13 16.92
C VAL A 268 -17.98 -8.64 16.74
N PRO A 269 -17.99 -7.82 17.82
CA PRO A 269 -18.25 -6.37 17.70
C PRO A 269 -17.28 -5.67 16.75
N LEU A 270 -17.77 -4.63 16.07
CA LEU A 270 -16.94 -3.77 15.21
C LEU A 270 -15.87 -3.04 16.04
N PRO A 271 -14.63 -2.91 15.51
CA PRO A 271 -13.63 -2.01 16.08
C PRO A 271 -14.06 -0.55 16.00
N GLU A 272 -13.51 0.26 16.89
CA GLU A 272 -13.68 1.72 16.86
C GLU A 272 -13.06 2.31 15.57
N ASP A 273 -13.75 3.29 14.98
CA ASP A 273 -13.33 4.01 13.76
C ASP A 273 -13.13 3.11 12.51
N ASP A 274 -13.72 1.90 12.46
CA ASP A 274 -13.65 1.12 11.21
C ASP A 274 -14.61 1.70 10.17
N PRO A 275 -14.13 2.10 8.97
CA PRO A 275 -14.97 2.71 7.96
C PRO A 275 -16.12 1.79 7.53
N THR A 276 -17.31 2.36 7.29
CA THR A 276 -18.47 1.58 6.85
C THR A 276 -18.36 1.15 5.39
N GLN A 277 -17.79 1.99 4.52
CA GLN A 277 -17.65 1.73 3.08
C GLN A 277 -16.30 2.25 2.58
N ARG A 278 -15.68 1.51 1.64
CA ARG A 278 -14.43 1.91 1.01
C ARG A 278 -14.36 1.40 -0.44
N CYS A 279 -14.60 2.33 -1.40
CA CYS A 279 -14.57 2.04 -2.83
C CYS A 279 -13.99 3.23 -3.60
N PRO A 280 -12.92 3.08 -4.40
CA PRO A 280 -12.37 4.19 -5.17
C PRO A 280 -13.24 4.55 -6.38
N ASP A 281 -13.30 5.83 -6.69
CA ASP A 281 -13.54 6.26 -8.05
C ASP A 281 -12.20 6.22 -8.80
N THR A 282 -12.10 5.38 -9.83
CA THR A 282 -10.85 5.17 -10.60
C THR A 282 -10.89 5.82 -11.99
N ARG A 283 -11.90 6.64 -12.28
CA ARG A 283 -12.04 7.29 -13.60
C ARG A 283 -10.84 8.16 -13.96
N LEU A 284 -10.23 8.82 -12.96
CA LEU A 284 -9.02 9.60 -13.19
C LEU A 284 -7.84 8.70 -13.57
N ALA A 285 -7.60 7.61 -12.84
CA ALA A 285 -6.54 6.64 -13.16
C ALA A 285 -6.73 6.06 -14.57
N ASN A 286 -7.95 5.65 -14.93
CA ASN A 286 -8.24 5.17 -16.27
C ASN A 286 -7.91 6.23 -17.34
N LYS A 287 -8.36 7.48 -17.12
CA LYS A 287 -8.15 8.58 -18.09
C LYS A 287 -6.68 8.93 -18.34
N ILE A 288 -5.86 8.96 -17.29
CA ILE A 288 -4.49 9.48 -17.38
C ILE A 288 -3.42 8.39 -17.52
N LEU A 289 -3.73 7.14 -17.12
CA LEU A 289 -2.80 6.01 -17.13
C LEU A 289 -3.23 4.91 -18.11
N ASP A 290 -4.44 4.98 -18.69
CA ASP A 290 -5.09 3.83 -19.36
C ASP A 290 -5.08 2.57 -18.47
N TRP A 291 -5.27 2.79 -17.16
CA TRP A 291 -5.15 1.75 -16.13
C TRP A 291 -6.50 1.40 -15.53
N GLN A 292 -6.71 0.11 -15.38
CA GLN A 292 -7.78 -0.49 -14.59
C GLN A 292 -7.32 -1.83 -14.02
N PRO A 293 -7.87 -2.28 -12.87
CA PRO A 293 -7.55 -3.60 -12.34
C PRO A 293 -8.05 -4.70 -13.29
N LYS A 294 -7.23 -5.73 -13.51
CA LYS A 294 -7.49 -6.81 -14.46
C LYS A 294 -7.71 -8.15 -13.78
N VAL A 295 -7.13 -8.34 -12.58
CA VAL A 295 -7.19 -9.61 -11.86
C VAL A 295 -8.51 -9.68 -11.09
N SER A 296 -9.29 -10.73 -11.34
CA SER A 296 -10.53 -11.00 -10.60
C SER A 296 -10.23 -11.28 -9.12
N LEU A 297 -11.20 -11.02 -8.22
CA LEU A 297 -11.04 -11.33 -6.80
C LEU A 297 -10.74 -12.81 -6.58
N GLU A 298 -11.44 -13.69 -7.29
CA GLU A 298 -11.27 -15.14 -7.19
C GLU A 298 -9.86 -15.59 -7.61
N ASP A 299 -9.37 -15.15 -8.79
CA ASP A 299 -8.02 -15.50 -9.27
C ASP A 299 -6.93 -14.99 -8.32
N GLY A 300 -7.09 -13.78 -7.81
CA GLY A 300 -6.17 -13.20 -6.84
C GLY A 300 -6.18 -13.95 -5.50
N LEU A 301 -7.35 -14.37 -5.03
CA LEU A 301 -7.49 -15.20 -3.81
C LEU A 301 -6.82 -16.55 -3.99
N ILE A 302 -7.01 -17.23 -5.12
CA ILE A 302 -6.35 -18.52 -5.41
C ILE A 302 -4.83 -18.38 -5.29
N LYS A 303 -4.25 -17.35 -5.92
CA LYS A 303 -2.80 -17.10 -5.88
C LYS A 303 -2.33 -16.78 -4.46
N THR A 304 -3.10 -15.99 -3.71
CA THR A 304 -2.77 -15.61 -2.33
C THR A 304 -2.88 -16.79 -1.38
N ILE A 305 -3.93 -17.62 -1.50
CA ILE A 305 -4.12 -18.86 -0.73
C ILE A 305 -2.96 -19.84 -0.98
N ASN A 306 -2.54 -20.02 -2.23
CA ASN A 306 -1.42 -20.89 -2.57
C ASN A 306 -0.11 -20.42 -1.93
N TYR A 307 0.15 -19.12 -1.94
CA TYR A 307 1.29 -18.54 -1.22
C TYR A 307 1.20 -18.83 0.29
N TYR A 308 0.05 -18.56 0.92
CA TYR A 308 -0.09 -18.81 2.37
C TYR A 308 0.05 -20.29 2.75
N ARG A 309 -0.41 -21.22 1.89
CA ARG A 309 -0.15 -22.66 2.10
C ARG A 309 1.34 -23.02 2.09
N SER A 310 2.17 -22.27 1.36
CA SER A 310 3.61 -22.53 1.30
C SER A 310 4.41 -21.97 2.47
N VAL A 311 3.81 -21.05 3.25
CA VAL A 311 4.51 -20.36 4.36
C VAL A 311 3.87 -20.62 5.75
N LEU A 312 2.73 -21.31 5.83
CA LEU A 312 2.07 -21.77 7.07
C LEU A 312 2.45 -23.19 7.43
#